data_64ba0a1087a9cff94f5c6a9f13fea6fc
#
_entry.id   64ba0a1087a9cff94f5c6a9f13fea6fc
#
_cell.length_a   1.000
_cell.length_b   1.000
_cell.length_c   1.000
_cell.angle_alpha   90.00
_cell.angle_beta   90.00
_cell.angle_gamma   90.00
#
_symmetry.space_group_name_H-M   'P 1'
#
loop_
_entity.id
_entity.type
_entity.pdbx_description
1 polymer ?
#
loop_
_entity_poly.entity_id
_entity_poly.type
_entity_poly.pdbx_seq_one_letter_code
_entity_poly.pdbx_strand_id
1 'polypeptide(L)'
;RRCLYPVVCSALRPNHSKQTRLLRRLRELPGVRKVFVASGIRYDLILKDRQFGRAYLKEIVEHHVSGQMKVAPEHTQAHVLQKMGKPGPQSLLDFKAQFDALSREVKKEQYLTYYLIAAYPGCSEADMLALRQFTSQQLQTHPEQVQIFTPTPSTYASLMYYTEMDPFTRQPLFVEKDPQRKERQKQIVLEKAPLPPARKPSAARGSGRK
;
A
#
# COMPACT_ATOMS: atom_id res chain seq x y z
N ARG A 1 -7.32 13.13 20.33
CA ARG A 1 -7.54 12.18 19.20
C ARG A 1 -6.62 12.55 18.04
N ARG A 2 -5.95 11.56 17.46
CA ARG A 2 -5.15 11.75 16.24
C ARG A 2 -6.04 11.51 15.02
N CYS A 3 -5.90 12.36 13.97
CA CYS A 3 -6.77 12.28 12.80
C CYS A 3 -6.60 11.00 11.96
N LEU A 4 -5.43 10.34 12.06
CA LEU A 4 -5.09 9.19 11.21
C LEU A 4 -4.82 7.90 11.99
N TYR A 5 -4.84 7.93 13.32
CA TYR A 5 -4.48 6.79 14.14
C TYR A 5 -5.36 6.65 15.38
N PRO A 6 -5.75 5.43 15.81
CA PRO A 6 -5.55 4.12 15.17
C PRO A 6 -6.38 3.95 13.89
N VAL A 7 -7.40 4.78 13.70
CA VAL A 7 -8.25 4.82 12.50
C VAL A 7 -8.44 6.25 12.03
N VAL A 8 -8.71 6.41 10.75
CA VAL A 8 -8.97 7.73 10.17
C VAL A 8 -10.21 8.35 10.80
N CYS A 9 -10.06 9.56 11.35
CA CYS A 9 -11.15 10.30 11.98
C CYS A 9 -12.33 10.49 11.00
N SER A 10 -13.55 10.23 11.47
CA SER A 10 -14.77 10.40 10.66
C SER A 10 -15.03 11.86 10.26
N ALA A 11 -14.53 12.81 11.06
CA ALA A 11 -14.63 14.25 10.76
C ALA A 11 -13.57 14.76 9.78
N LEU A 12 -12.53 13.96 9.47
CA LEU A 12 -11.51 14.35 8.52
C LEU A 12 -12.11 14.45 7.11
N ARG A 13 -11.94 15.61 6.49
CA ARG A 13 -12.34 15.90 5.11
C ARG A 13 -11.08 16.09 4.26
N PRO A 14 -10.56 15.02 3.61
CA PRO A 14 -9.43 15.14 2.71
C PRO A 14 -9.76 16.11 1.56
N ASN A 15 -8.79 16.94 1.18
CA ASN A 15 -8.91 17.85 0.06
C ASN A 15 -7.56 18.02 -0.63
N HIS A 16 -7.44 17.47 -1.84
CA HIS A 16 -6.21 17.47 -2.61
C HIS A 16 -6.11 18.63 -3.61
N SER A 17 -7.08 19.56 -3.63
CA SER A 17 -7.08 20.68 -4.59
C SER A 17 -5.83 21.56 -4.49
N LYS A 18 -5.34 21.83 -3.27
CA LYS A 18 -4.13 22.65 -3.05
C LYS A 18 -2.87 21.94 -3.55
N GLN A 19 -2.77 20.61 -3.33
CA GLN A 19 -1.64 19.81 -3.82
C GLN A 19 -1.65 19.74 -5.35
N THR A 20 -2.81 19.51 -5.97
CA THR A 20 -2.95 19.55 -7.44
C THR A 20 -2.47 20.88 -8.00
N ARG A 21 -2.92 22.00 -7.42
CA ARG A 21 -2.50 23.32 -7.85
C ARG A 21 -1.00 23.55 -7.67
N LEU A 22 -0.43 23.12 -6.55
CA LEU A 22 1.01 23.21 -6.30
C LEU A 22 1.81 22.44 -7.37
N LEU A 23 1.45 21.19 -7.66
CA LEU A 23 2.13 20.36 -8.63
C LEU A 23 2.09 20.96 -10.05
N ARG A 24 0.94 21.52 -10.46
CA ARG A 24 0.79 22.25 -11.72
C ARG A 24 1.71 23.45 -11.79
N ARG A 25 1.69 24.30 -10.76
CA ARG A 25 2.57 25.49 -10.70
C ARG A 25 4.05 25.12 -10.73
N LEU A 26 4.47 24.08 -10.02
CA LEU A 26 5.85 23.61 -10.04
C LEU A 26 6.29 23.16 -11.45
N ARG A 27 5.39 22.53 -12.18
CA ARG A 27 5.65 22.08 -13.56
C ARG A 27 5.79 23.24 -14.55
N GLU A 28 5.13 24.35 -14.26
CA GLU A 28 5.10 25.56 -15.11
C GLU A 28 6.27 26.51 -14.83
N LEU A 29 7.10 26.25 -13.80
CA LEU A 29 8.22 27.11 -13.46
C LEU A 29 9.31 27.07 -14.57
N PRO A 30 9.89 28.22 -14.95
CA PRO A 30 11.01 28.27 -15.88
C PRO A 30 12.18 27.39 -15.43
N GLY A 31 12.74 26.62 -16.34
CA GLY A 31 13.85 25.71 -16.06
C GLY A 31 13.46 24.36 -15.43
N VAL A 32 12.22 24.17 -14.98
CA VAL A 32 11.75 22.88 -14.48
C VAL A 32 11.32 22.00 -15.65
N ARG A 33 12.02 20.91 -15.85
CA ARG A 33 11.70 19.94 -16.92
C ARG A 33 10.68 18.89 -16.50
N LYS A 34 10.79 18.37 -15.27
CA LYS A 34 9.92 17.35 -14.71
C LYS A 34 9.80 17.53 -13.19
N VAL A 35 8.62 17.22 -12.65
CA VAL A 35 8.34 17.14 -11.21
C VAL A 35 7.77 15.77 -10.94
N PHE A 36 8.44 14.95 -10.16
CA PHE A 36 7.98 13.60 -9.86
C PHE A 36 7.49 13.48 -8.42
N VAL A 37 6.38 12.76 -8.24
CA VAL A 37 5.89 12.30 -6.94
C VAL A 37 6.37 10.86 -6.78
N ALA A 38 7.53 10.69 -6.15
CA ALA A 38 8.18 9.39 -6.04
C ALA A 38 7.55 8.48 -4.96
N SER A 39 7.02 9.07 -3.89
CA SER A 39 6.45 8.32 -2.75
C SER A 39 5.64 9.24 -1.81
N GLY A 40 5.18 8.69 -0.68
CA GLY A 40 4.52 9.47 0.38
C GLY A 40 3.02 9.68 0.19
N ILE A 41 2.41 9.05 -0.78
CA ILE A 41 0.96 9.16 -1.02
C ILE A 41 0.18 8.34 0.01
N ARG A 42 -0.78 8.99 0.66
CA ARG A 42 -1.81 8.34 1.46
C ARG A 42 -3.01 8.02 0.55
N TYR A 43 -2.94 6.89 -0.12
CA TYR A 43 -3.93 6.45 -1.12
C TYR A 43 -5.35 6.35 -0.56
N ASP A 44 -5.51 5.99 0.71
CA ASP A 44 -6.79 5.94 1.40
C ASP A 44 -7.45 7.32 1.54
N LEU A 45 -6.65 8.38 1.70
CA LEU A 45 -7.16 9.75 1.75
C LEU A 45 -7.55 10.26 0.36
N ILE A 46 -6.84 9.83 -0.69
CA ILE A 46 -7.21 10.14 -2.07
C ILE A 46 -8.57 9.52 -2.39
N LEU A 47 -8.79 8.25 -2.03
CA LEU A 47 -10.07 7.56 -2.21
C LEU A 47 -11.21 8.20 -1.41
N LYS A 48 -10.92 8.74 -0.22
CA LYS A 48 -11.90 9.47 0.60
C LYS A 48 -12.23 10.87 0.10
N ASP A 49 -11.38 11.49 -0.69
CA ASP A 49 -11.62 12.80 -1.28
C ASP A 49 -12.54 12.70 -2.49
N ARG A 50 -13.83 12.70 -2.23
CA ARG A 50 -14.87 12.53 -3.27
C ARG A 50 -14.87 13.66 -4.30
N GLN A 51 -14.39 14.86 -3.94
CA GLN A 51 -14.44 16.03 -4.79
C GLN A 51 -13.19 16.18 -5.67
N PHE A 52 -11.99 15.98 -5.11
CA PHE A 52 -10.73 16.29 -5.78
C PHE A 52 -9.81 15.09 -5.93
N GLY A 53 -10.07 13.97 -5.24
CA GLY A 53 -9.17 12.82 -5.19
C GLY A 53 -8.86 12.22 -6.56
N ARG A 54 -9.91 11.98 -7.39
CA ARG A 54 -9.72 11.47 -8.75
C ARG A 54 -8.95 12.45 -9.64
N ALA A 55 -9.25 13.75 -9.56
CA ALA A 55 -8.54 14.76 -10.35
C ALA A 55 -7.07 14.90 -9.94
N TYR A 56 -6.79 14.81 -8.63
CA TYR A 56 -5.43 14.76 -8.10
C TYR A 56 -4.66 13.54 -8.58
N LEU A 57 -5.26 12.34 -8.49
CA LEU A 57 -4.63 11.11 -8.95
C LEU A 57 -4.37 11.14 -10.46
N LYS A 58 -5.30 11.68 -11.25
CA LYS A 58 -5.12 11.87 -12.70
C LYS A 58 -3.93 12.78 -12.99
N GLU A 59 -3.82 13.94 -12.32
CA GLU A 59 -2.68 14.85 -12.45
C GLU A 59 -1.35 14.13 -12.16
N ILE A 60 -1.30 13.33 -11.09
CA ILE A 60 -0.11 12.55 -10.74
C ILE A 60 0.24 11.56 -11.84
N VAL A 61 -0.69 10.74 -12.25
CA VAL A 61 -0.50 9.69 -13.26
C VAL A 61 -0.07 10.30 -14.60
N GLU A 62 -0.69 11.41 -14.97
CA GLU A 62 -0.42 12.06 -16.27
C GLU A 62 0.94 12.79 -16.30
N HIS A 63 1.36 13.41 -15.20
CA HIS A 63 2.49 14.32 -15.23
C HIS A 63 3.62 14.03 -14.25
N HIS A 64 3.37 13.26 -13.19
CA HIS A 64 4.27 13.18 -12.04
C HIS A 64 4.77 11.77 -11.70
N VAL A 65 4.52 10.78 -12.55
CA VAL A 65 5.05 9.41 -12.43
C VAL A 65 6.05 9.16 -13.55
N SER A 66 7.23 8.64 -13.18
CA SER A 66 8.35 8.34 -14.09
C SER A 66 8.36 6.89 -14.60
N GLY A 67 7.20 6.20 -14.62
CA GLY A 67 7.06 4.78 -14.91
C GLY A 67 6.72 3.94 -13.68
N GLN A 68 7.25 4.29 -12.51
CA GLN A 68 6.93 3.61 -11.26
C GLN A 68 6.52 4.59 -10.17
N MET A 69 5.52 4.22 -9.37
CA MET A 69 5.13 4.96 -8.19
C MET A 69 5.11 4.04 -6.96
N LYS A 70 5.88 4.42 -5.92
CA LYS A 70 5.95 3.65 -4.70
C LYS A 70 4.81 4.05 -3.74
N VAL A 71 4.07 3.06 -3.29
CA VAL A 71 3.08 3.20 -2.22
C VAL A 71 3.48 2.36 -1.01
N ALA A 72 3.07 2.76 0.17
CA ALA A 72 3.45 2.12 1.42
C ALA A 72 2.23 1.50 2.13
N PRO A 73 1.71 0.36 1.65
CA PRO A 73 0.72 -0.41 2.40
C PRO A 73 1.31 -1.01 3.67
N GLU A 74 2.60 -1.31 3.66
CA GLU A 74 3.42 -1.89 4.70
C GLU A 74 3.07 -3.35 5.03
N HIS A 75 1.79 -3.73 5.01
CA HIS A 75 1.28 -5.08 5.16
C HIS A 75 -0.07 -5.26 4.44
N THR A 76 -0.66 -6.47 4.48
CA THR A 76 -1.99 -6.75 3.92
C THR A 76 -2.94 -7.46 4.90
N GLN A 77 -2.44 -7.94 6.04
CA GLN A 77 -3.29 -8.56 7.05
C GLN A 77 -3.96 -7.49 7.92
N ALA A 78 -5.28 -7.54 8.03
CA ALA A 78 -6.09 -6.50 8.66
C ALA A 78 -5.68 -6.20 10.11
N HIS A 79 -5.39 -7.22 10.91
CA HIS A 79 -4.99 -7.05 12.30
C HIS A 79 -3.61 -6.38 12.46
N VAL A 80 -2.67 -6.62 11.52
CA VAL A 80 -1.36 -5.96 11.49
C VAL A 80 -1.52 -4.51 11.05
N LEU A 81 -2.29 -4.27 9.98
CA LEU A 81 -2.59 -2.93 9.47
C LEU A 81 -3.28 -2.05 10.52
N GLN A 82 -4.17 -2.62 11.32
CA GLN A 82 -4.83 -1.92 12.42
C GLN A 82 -3.80 -1.41 13.44
N LYS A 83 -2.80 -2.22 13.79
CA LYS A 83 -1.72 -1.82 14.71
C LYS A 83 -0.79 -0.76 14.09
N MET A 84 -0.65 -0.77 12.79
CA MET A 84 0.08 0.27 12.03
C MET A 84 -0.72 1.58 11.87
N GLY A 85 -2.02 1.58 12.15
CA GLY A 85 -2.92 2.70 11.81
C GLY A 85 -3.05 2.92 10.30
N LYS A 86 -2.98 1.83 9.55
CA LYS A 86 -3.12 1.82 8.09
C LYS A 86 -4.52 1.39 7.67
N PRO A 87 -4.97 1.78 6.47
CA PRO A 87 -6.23 1.29 5.92
C PRO A 87 -6.17 -0.22 5.65
N GLY A 88 -7.33 -0.87 5.66
CA GLY A 88 -7.43 -2.28 5.29
C GLY A 88 -7.01 -2.55 3.84
N PRO A 89 -6.76 -3.84 3.49
CA PRO A 89 -6.21 -4.22 2.19
C PRO A 89 -7.10 -3.84 1.00
N GLN A 90 -8.41 -3.75 1.21
CA GLN A 90 -9.35 -3.34 0.15
C GLN A 90 -9.04 -1.94 -0.39
N SER A 91 -8.65 -1.00 0.47
CA SER A 91 -8.25 0.35 0.02
C SER A 91 -7.05 0.32 -0.93
N LEU A 92 -6.14 -0.62 -0.76
CA LEU A 92 -5.00 -0.79 -1.68
C LEU A 92 -5.48 -1.30 -3.05
N LEU A 93 -6.38 -2.27 -3.06
CA LEU A 93 -6.95 -2.82 -4.31
C LEU A 93 -7.76 -1.76 -5.06
N ASP A 94 -8.59 -1.01 -4.36
CA ASP A 94 -9.38 0.08 -4.95
C ASP A 94 -8.49 1.17 -5.55
N PHE A 95 -7.40 1.53 -4.83
CA PHE A 95 -6.44 2.49 -5.33
C PHE A 95 -5.69 1.96 -6.56
N LYS A 96 -5.23 0.71 -6.52
CA LYS A 96 -4.57 0.06 -7.67
C LYS A 96 -5.49 0.07 -8.89
N ALA A 97 -6.75 -0.31 -8.74
CA ALA A 97 -7.71 -0.31 -9.83
C ALA A 97 -7.90 1.08 -10.45
N GLN A 98 -7.97 2.15 -9.64
CA GLN A 98 -8.06 3.52 -10.13
C GLN A 98 -6.76 3.98 -10.81
N PHE A 99 -5.60 3.65 -10.24
CA PHE A 99 -4.30 3.96 -10.82
C PHE A 99 -4.12 3.32 -12.20
N ASP A 100 -4.41 2.01 -12.30
CA ASP A 100 -4.31 1.25 -13.56
C ASP A 100 -5.28 1.78 -14.61
N ALA A 101 -6.51 2.13 -14.21
CA ALA A 101 -7.50 2.72 -15.13
C ALA A 101 -7.04 4.07 -15.68
N LEU A 102 -6.51 4.94 -14.82
CA LEU A 102 -5.98 6.25 -15.22
C LEU A 102 -4.73 6.12 -16.08
N SER A 103 -3.82 5.19 -15.79
CA SER A 103 -2.64 4.92 -16.60
C SER A 103 -3.02 4.52 -18.03
N ARG A 104 -4.05 3.66 -18.17
CA ARG A 104 -4.61 3.32 -19.51
C ARG A 104 -5.27 4.52 -20.17
N GLU A 105 -6.03 5.33 -19.43
CA GLU A 105 -6.68 6.56 -19.96
C GLU A 105 -5.66 7.52 -20.56
N VAL A 106 -4.52 7.71 -19.87
CA VAL A 106 -3.43 8.60 -20.36
C VAL A 106 -2.42 7.90 -21.28
N LYS A 107 -2.66 6.63 -21.64
CA LYS A 107 -1.83 5.80 -22.53
C LYS A 107 -0.36 5.71 -22.08
N LYS A 108 -0.14 5.49 -20.78
CA LYS A 108 1.19 5.32 -20.18
C LYS A 108 1.34 3.96 -19.54
N GLU A 109 2.49 3.34 -19.74
CA GLU A 109 2.89 2.14 -19.01
C GLU A 109 3.49 2.57 -17.68
N GLN A 110 2.72 2.35 -16.60
CA GLN A 110 3.11 2.73 -15.25
C GLN A 110 2.72 1.63 -14.27
N TYR A 111 3.54 1.46 -13.23
CA TYR A 111 3.39 0.38 -12.26
C TYR A 111 3.44 0.92 -10.84
N LEU A 112 2.69 0.28 -9.95
CA LEU A 112 2.83 0.48 -8.51
C LEU A 112 3.93 -0.44 -7.97
N THR A 113 4.79 0.11 -7.14
CA THR A 113 5.72 -0.65 -6.29
C THR A 113 5.32 -0.50 -4.83
N TYR A 114 5.59 -1.52 -4.02
CA TYR A 114 5.05 -1.62 -2.67
C TYR A 114 6.15 -1.65 -1.64
N TYR A 115 6.07 -0.74 -0.66
CA TYR A 115 6.90 -0.79 0.54
C TYR A 115 6.24 -1.68 1.57
N LEU A 116 6.93 -2.75 1.98
CA LEU A 116 6.43 -3.77 2.88
C LEU A 116 7.35 -3.90 4.10
N ILE A 117 6.78 -4.28 5.24
CA ILE A 117 7.49 -4.43 6.51
C ILE A 117 7.25 -5.83 7.07
N ALA A 118 8.33 -6.54 7.40
CA ALA A 118 8.33 -7.79 8.13
C ALA A 118 8.57 -7.56 9.63
N ALA A 119 8.14 -8.51 10.45
CA ALA A 119 8.37 -8.53 11.90
C ALA A 119 7.85 -7.27 12.64
N TYR A 120 6.80 -6.64 12.13
CA TYR A 120 6.08 -5.60 12.87
C TYR A 120 5.41 -6.20 14.12
N PRO A 121 5.31 -5.47 15.23
CA PRO A 121 4.59 -5.96 16.41
C PRO A 121 3.19 -6.50 16.07
N GLY A 122 2.93 -7.77 16.41
CA GLY A 122 1.72 -8.49 16.06
C GLY A 122 1.75 -9.23 14.72
N CYS A 123 2.88 -9.21 14.00
CA CYS A 123 3.06 -9.95 12.75
C CYS A 123 3.78 -11.29 13.00
N SER A 124 3.19 -12.38 12.55
CA SER A 124 3.75 -13.74 12.58
C SER A 124 4.27 -14.19 11.21
N GLU A 125 4.96 -15.34 11.15
CA GLU A 125 5.33 -15.95 9.86
C GLU A 125 4.10 -16.33 9.01
N ALA A 126 3.00 -16.75 9.63
CA ALA A 126 1.76 -17.03 8.91
C ALA A 126 1.20 -15.78 8.22
N ASP A 127 1.35 -14.61 8.85
CA ASP A 127 0.94 -13.33 8.24
C ASP A 127 1.82 -12.97 7.04
N MET A 128 3.12 -13.29 7.10
CA MET A 128 4.03 -13.07 5.99
C MET A 128 3.76 -14.02 4.82
N LEU A 129 3.37 -15.26 5.09
CA LEU A 129 2.91 -16.19 4.04
C LEU A 129 1.62 -15.66 3.38
N ALA A 130 0.67 -15.18 4.16
CA ALA A 130 -0.55 -14.57 3.64
C ALA A 130 -0.27 -13.28 2.86
N LEU A 131 0.69 -12.45 3.29
CA LEU A 131 1.18 -11.28 2.55
C LEU A 131 1.76 -11.69 1.20
N ARG A 132 2.64 -12.70 1.15
CA ARG A 132 3.21 -13.25 -0.09
C ARG A 132 2.10 -13.71 -1.06
N GLN A 133 1.13 -14.45 -0.54
CA GLN A 133 0.01 -14.93 -1.34
C GLN A 133 -0.82 -13.76 -1.89
N PHE A 134 -1.10 -12.75 -1.08
CA PHE A 134 -1.83 -11.55 -1.50
C PHE A 134 -1.08 -10.78 -2.60
N THR A 135 0.22 -10.55 -2.45
CA THR A 135 1.02 -9.84 -3.45
C THR A 135 1.04 -10.58 -4.78
N SER A 136 1.17 -11.90 -4.76
CA SER A 136 1.16 -12.74 -5.96
C SER A 136 -0.23 -12.77 -6.63
N GLN A 137 -1.30 -13.01 -5.86
CA GLN A 137 -2.63 -13.27 -6.41
C GLN A 137 -3.43 -12.00 -6.69
N GLN A 138 -3.38 -11.02 -5.79
CA GLN A 138 -4.21 -9.81 -5.87
C GLN A 138 -3.48 -8.64 -6.52
N LEU A 139 -2.20 -8.44 -6.17
CA LEU A 139 -1.41 -7.36 -6.74
C LEU A 139 -0.68 -7.78 -8.02
N GLN A 140 -0.60 -9.09 -8.30
CA GLN A 140 0.10 -9.65 -9.46
C GLN A 140 1.55 -9.16 -9.57
N THR A 141 2.22 -9.07 -8.42
CA THR A 141 3.59 -8.58 -8.33
C THR A 141 4.40 -9.46 -7.39
N HIS A 142 5.70 -9.43 -7.60
CA HIS A 142 6.67 -10.04 -6.70
C HIS A 142 7.48 -8.91 -6.05
N PRO A 143 7.37 -8.71 -4.73
CA PRO A 143 8.11 -7.67 -4.04
C PRO A 143 9.62 -7.93 -4.12
N GLU A 144 10.39 -6.89 -4.45
CA GLU A 144 11.85 -6.97 -4.49
C GLU A 144 12.50 -6.53 -3.17
N GLN A 145 11.77 -5.76 -2.38
CA GLN A 145 12.25 -5.19 -1.13
C GLN A 145 11.22 -5.31 -0.03
N VAL A 146 11.63 -5.88 1.09
CA VAL A 146 10.89 -5.93 2.34
C VAL A 146 11.80 -5.44 3.45
N GLN A 147 11.34 -4.47 4.24
CA GLN A 147 12.09 -3.97 5.40
C GLN A 147 11.75 -4.78 6.64
N ILE A 148 12.74 -5.00 7.49
CA ILE A 148 12.50 -5.52 8.83
C ILE A 148 12.15 -4.34 9.74
N PHE A 149 11.10 -4.48 10.53
CA PHE A 149 10.70 -3.46 11.49
C PHE A 149 11.85 -3.09 12.42
N THR A 150 12.10 -1.81 12.51
CA THR A 150 13.07 -1.21 13.45
C THR A 150 12.35 -0.22 14.35
N PRO A 151 12.42 -0.39 15.69
CA PRO A 151 11.83 0.56 16.61
C PRO A 151 12.39 1.98 16.42
N THR A 152 11.52 2.97 16.33
CA THR A 152 11.88 4.38 16.26
C THR A 152 11.31 5.15 17.45
N PRO A 153 12.02 6.14 18.02
CA PRO A 153 11.54 6.88 19.18
C PRO A 153 10.15 7.46 19.03
N SER A 154 9.41 7.55 20.13
CA SER A 154 8.10 8.23 20.22
C SER A 154 6.99 7.65 19.33
N THR A 155 7.05 6.36 19.00
CA THR A 155 6.01 5.67 18.24
C THR A 155 5.27 4.61 19.06
N TYR A 156 3.99 4.38 18.75
CA TYR A 156 3.26 3.26 19.33
C TYR A 156 3.84 1.90 18.95
N ALA A 157 4.44 1.80 17.76
CA ALA A 157 5.13 0.60 17.31
C ALA A 157 6.30 0.24 18.23
N SER A 158 7.10 1.22 18.64
CA SER A 158 8.18 1.00 19.60
C SER A 158 7.67 0.64 20.98
N LEU A 159 6.58 1.28 21.44
CA LEU A 159 5.95 0.91 22.70
C LEU A 159 5.49 -0.56 22.65
N MET A 160 4.77 -0.97 21.59
CA MET A 160 4.36 -2.35 21.38
C MET A 160 5.55 -3.32 21.36
N TYR A 161 6.63 -2.93 20.67
CA TYR A 161 7.84 -3.76 20.54
C TYR A 161 8.52 -4.05 21.87
N TYR A 162 8.63 -3.03 22.75
CA TYR A 162 9.31 -3.18 24.03
C TYR A 162 8.43 -3.77 25.11
N THR A 163 7.13 -3.43 25.13
CA THR A 163 6.21 -3.89 26.18
C THR A 163 5.53 -5.22 25.84
N GLU A 164 5.54 -5.65 24.57
CA GLU A 164 4.78 -6.80 24.07
C GLU A 164 3.29 -6.71 24.37
N MET A 165 2.77 -5.48 24.41
CA MET A 165 1.37 -5.18 24.72
C MET A 165 0.80 -4.20 23.70
N ASP A 166 -0.46 -4.37 23.37
CA ASP A 166 -1.23 -3.37 22.62
C ASP A 166 -1.53 -2.17 23.56
N PRO A 167 -1.09 -0.95 23.23
CA PRO A 167 -1.23 0.20 24.12
C PRO A 167 -2.67 0.68 24.31
N PHE A 168 -3.61 0.22 23.50
CA PHE A 168 -5.01 0.63 23.53
C PHE A 168 -5.89 -0.39 24.25
N THR A 169 -5.66 -1.69 23.99
CA THR A 169 -6.44 -2.78 24.58
C THR A 169 -5.78 -3.38 25.81
N ARG A 170 -4.48 -3.11 26.03
CA ARG A 170 -3.63 -3.70 27.07
C ARG A 170 -3.54 -5.24 27.01
N GLN A 171 -3.85 -5.80 25.85
CA GLN A 171 -3.71 -7.24 25.64
C GLN A 171 -2.28 -7.59 25.23
N PRO A 172 -1.77 -8.77 25.63
CA PRO A 172 -0.48 -9.28 25.16
C PRO A 172 -0.43 -9.32 23.64
N LEU A 173 0.74 -9.05 23.09
CA LEU A 173 1.00 -8.95 21.66
C LEU A 173 2.25 -9.75 21.32
N PHE A 174 2.16 -10.61 20.30
CA PHE A 174 3.34 -11.28 19.76
C PHE A 174 4.31 -10.26 19.16
N VAL A 175 5.58 -10.39 19.52
CA VAL A 175 6.67 -9.59 18.95
C VAL A 175 7.85 -10.50 18.63
N GLU A 176 8.20 -10.58 17.37
CA GLU A 176 9.39 -11.31 16.99
C GLU A 176 10.65 -10.50 17.33
N LYS A 177 11.49 -11.02 18.21
CA LYS A 177 12.74 -10.36 18.64
C LYS A 177 14.01 -11.05 18.13
N ASP A 178 13.89 -12.32 17.75
CA ASP A 178 15.01 -13.09 17.25
C ASP A 178 15.42 -12.59 15.84
N PRO A 179 16.70 -12.21 15.64
CA PRO A 179 17.14 -11.65 14.36
C PRO A 179 17.01 -12.64 13.18
N GLN A 180 17.23 -13.93 13.43
CA GLN A 180 17.15 -14.96 12.37
C GLN A 180 15.69 -15.17 11.95
N ARG A 181 14.76 -15.20 12.92
CA ARG A 181 13.32 -15.30 12.61
C ARG A 181 12.76 -14.05 11.95
N LYS A 182 13.25 -12.86 12.30
CA LYS A 182 12.92 -11.63 11.55
C LYS A 182 13.37 -11.69 10.10
N GLU A 183 14.60 -12.15 9.86
CA GLU A 183 15.11 -12.34 8.50
C GLU A 183 14.31 -13.43 7.78
N ARG A 184 13.94 -14.52 8.46
CA ARG A 184 13.06 -15.55 7.87
C ARG A 184 11.72 -14.97 7.43
N GLN A 185 11.08 -14.15 8.26
CA GLN A 185 9.82 -13.47 7.90
C GLN A 185 9.99 -12.62 6.63
N LYS A 186 11.08 -11.88 6.50
CA LYS A 186 11.38 -11.10 5.29
C LYS A 186 11.57 -12.00 4.08
N GLN A 187 12.35 -13.09 4.20
CA GLN A 187 12.63 -14.02 3.11
C GLN A 187 11.36 -14.71 2.60
N ILE A 188 10.40 -15.03 3.46
CA ILE A 188 9.10 -15.60 3.07
C ILE A 188 8.45 -14.80 1.93
N VAL A 189 8.50 -13.48 1.99
CA VAL A 189 7.88 -12.62 0.97
C VAL A 189 8.74 -12.47 -0.28
N LEU A 190 10.07 -12.52 -0.12
CA LEU A 190 11.02 -12.42 -1.22
C LEU A 190 11.18 -13.71 -2.02
N GLU A 191 10.80 -14.86 -1.45
CA GLU A 191 10.81 -16.13 -2.18
C GLU A 191 9.83 -16.09 -3.35
N LYS A 192 10.30 -16.43 -4.56
CA LYS A 192 9.43 -16.52 -5.74
C LYS A 192 8.40 -17.63 -5.56
N ALA A 193 7.12 -17.28 -5.50
CA ALA A 193 6.06 -18.27 -5.54
C ALA A 193 6.05 -18.93 -6.94
N PRO A 194 5.74 -20.23 -7.06
CA PRO A 194 5.37 -20.81 -8.34
C PRO A 194 4.22 -20.00 -8.93
N LEU A 195 4.30 -19.63 -10.20
CA LEU A 195 3.19 -18.96 -10.89
C LEU A 195 1.96 -19.88 -10.80
N PRO A 196 0.78 -19.34 -10.43
CA PRO A 196 -0.44 -20.13 -10.52
C PRO A 196 -0.63 -20.56 -11.98
N PRO A 197 -1.14 -21.80 -12.24
CA PRO A 197 -1.37 -22.26 -13.61
C PRO A 197 -2.24 -21.25 -14.35
N ALA A 198 -1.84 -20.90 -15.56
CA ALA A 198 -2.58 -19.95 -16.40
C ALA A 198 -4.05 -20.37 -16.45
N ARG A 199 -4.97 -19.48 -16.06
CA ARG A 199 -6.40 -19.72 -16.22
C ARG A 199 -6.67 -19.97 -17.70
N LYS A 200 -7.05 -21.20 -18.06
CA LYS A 200 -7.57 -21.49 -19.40
C LYS A 200 -8.72 -20.53 -19.68
N PRO A 201 -8.78 -19.91 -20.86
CA PRO A 201 -9.91 -19.08 -21.22
C PRO A 201 -11.18 -19.97 -21.11
N SER A 202 -12.19 -19.49 -20.37
CA SER A 202 -13.47 -20.18 -20.28
C SER A 202 -14.04 -20.27 -21.68
N ALA A 203 -14.19 -21.48 -22.18
CA ALA A 203 -14.87 -21.73 -23.46
C ALA A 203 -16.26 -21.08 -23.36
N ALA A 204 -16.52 -20.08 -24.21
CA ALA A 204 -17.83 -19.50 -24.36
C ALA A 204 -18.82 -20.64 -24.70
N ARG A 205 -19.75 -20.91 -23.80
CA ARG A 205 -20.85 -21.82 -24.10
C ARG A 205 -21.68 -21.19 -25.22
N GLY A 206 -21.49 -21.74 -26.42
CA GLY A 206 -22.30 -21.42 -27.54
C GLY A 206 -23.78 -21.77 -27.22
N SER A 207 -24.62 -20.77 -27.13
CA SER A 207 -26.06 -20.96 -27.10
C SER A 207 -26.52 -21.39 -28.48
N GLY A 208 -26.59 -22.72 -28.72
CA GLY A 208 -27.33 -23.25 -29.85
C GLY A 208 -28.80 -22.99 -29.65
N ARG A 209 -29.36 -22.07 -30.41
CA ARG A 209 -30.79 -22.01 -30.68
C ARG A 209 -31.13 -23.08 -31.75
N LYS A 210 -31.99 -23.97 -31.40
CA LYS A 210 -32.91 -24.62 -32.30
C LYS A 210 -34.31 -24.08 -32.03
#